data_b010073a5115f1fb541052a2f3174c20
#
_entry.id   b010073a5115f1fb541052a2f3174c20
#
_cell.length_a   1.000
_cell.length_b   1.000
_cell.length_c   1.000
_cell.angle_alpha   90.00
_cell.angle_beta   90.00
_cell.angle_gamma   90.00
#
_symmetry.space_group_name_H-M   'P 1'
#
loop_
_entity.id
_entity.type
_entity.pdbx_description
1 polymer ?
#
loop_
_entity_poly.entity_id
_entity_poly.type
_entity_poly.pdbx_seq_one_letter_code
_entity_poly.pdbx_strand_id
1 'polypeptide(L)'
;IPDTMNAYLRMEHLQDRVGYLRKQVDEKVLEPFLADMKRLNITPDEIHLYLHARHAKEANDRIAQINEDMPDGGSGMTNKQAADLLDDFQEKGQIPALQQLEKQIRALLQSKLDLEYEGGLIDKDNYDRLSTYYSNYVPLNREIHADHLNKGNSVKQSRVFKGHKARKGSS
;
A
#
# COMPACT_ATOMS: atom_id res chain seq x y z
N ILE A 1 -25.11 10.06 34.71
CA ILE A 1 -23.77 9.63 34.30
C ILE A 1 -23.11 10.81 33.61
N PRO A 2 -21.94 11.29 34.06
CA PRO A 2 -21.25 12.40 33.38
C PRO A 2 -21.01 12.06 31.91
N ASP A 3 -21.16 13.01 30.99
CA ASP A 3 -20.99 12.84 29.54
C ASP A 3 -19.64 12.20 29.18
N THR A 4 -18.61 12.45 29.99
CA THR A 4 -17.28 11.85 29.85
C THR A 4 -17.23 10.34 30.08
N MET A 5 -18.25 9.77 30.75
CA MET A 5 -18.37 8.33 31.04
C MET A 5 -19.45 7.63 30.20
N ASN A 6 -20.15 8.37 29.36
CA ASN A 6 -21.17 7.81 28.50
C ASN A 6 -20.52 7.13 27.27
N ALA A 7 -20.47 5.80 27.29
CA ALA A 7 -19.88 5.01 26.19
C ALA A 7 -20.58 5.24 24.85
N TYR A 8 -21.87 5.58 24.87
CA TYR A 8 -22.66 5.85 23.66
C TYR A 8 -22.23 7.16 23.00
N LEU A 9 -22.11 8.25 23.78
CA LEU A 9 -21.61 9.53 23.28
C LEU A 9 -20.17 9.44 22.78
N ARG A 10 -19.32 8.65 23.45
CA ARG A 10 -17.95 8.38 22.96
C ARG A 10 -17.93 7.66 21.62
N MET A 11 -18.84 6.73 21.41
CA MET A 11 -18.93 5.98 20.15
C MET A 11 -19.44 6.89 19.01
N GLU A 12 -20.40 7.76 19.30
CA GLU A 12 -20.91 8.75 18.35
C GLU A 12 -19.83 9.76 17.95
N HIS A 13 -19.09 10.32 18.92
CA HIS A 13 -17.94 11.19 18.66
C HIS A 13 -16.80 10.52 17.90
N LEU A 14 -16.57 9.21 18.11
CA LEU A 14 -15.58 8.44 17.36
C LEU A 14 -16.02 8.26 15.89
N GLN A 15 -17.30 7.99 15.65
CA GLN A 15 -17.84 7.85 14.29
C GLN A 15 -17.75 9.17 13.52
N ASP A 16 -18.13 10.28 14.16
CA ASP A 16 -18.03 11.62 13.57
C ASP A 16 -16.58 12.00 13.25
N ARG A 17 -15.64 11.66 14.15
CA ARG A 17 -14.21 11.90 13.94
C ARG A 17 -13.64 11.08 12.80
N VAL A 18 -14.01 9.81 12.69
CA VAL A 18 -13.59 8.93 11.57
C VAL A 18 -14.15 9.45 10.24
N GLY A 19 -15.42 9.85 10.22
CA GLY A 19 -16.05 10.47 9.04
C GLY A 19 -15.34 11.74 8.59
N TYR A 20 -15.04 12.62 9.54
CA TYR A 20 -14.30 13.86 9.30
C TYR A 20 -12.88 13.61 8.76
N LEU A 21 -12.13 12.69 9.38
CA LEU A 21 -10.78 12.33 8.92
C LEU A 21 -10.80 11.71 7.52
N ARG A 22 -11.76 10.83 7.24
CA ARG A 22 -11.95 10.25 5.91
C ARG A 22 -12.20 11.35 4.87
N LYS A 23 -13.12 12.27 5.14
CA LYS A 23 -13.42 13.40 4.26
C LYS A 23 -12.18 14.27 4.01
N GLN A 24 -11.37 14.54 5.04
CA GLN A 24 -10.11 15.29 4.88
C GLN A 24 -9.11 14.57 3.99
N VAL A 25 -8.98 13.24 4.12
CA VAL A 25 -8.09 12.44 3.26
C VAL A 25 -8.61 12.45 1.82
N ASP A 26 -9.90 12.28 1.62
CA ASP A 26 -10.51 12.30 0.28
C ASP A 26 -10.28 13.65 -0.40
N GLU A 27 -10.62 14.75 0.25
CA GLU A 27 -10.53 16.09 -0.33
C GLU A 27 -9.08 16.59 -0.50
N LYS A 28 -8.19 16.32 0.46
CA LYS A 28 -6.83 16.88 0.46
C LYS A 28 -5.82 16.03 -0.27
N VAL A 29 -6.08 14.75 -0.44
CA VAL A 29 -5.10 13.80 -0.97
C VAL A 29 -5.64 13.04 -2.17
N LEU A 30 -6.80 12.39 -2.05
CA LEU A 30 -7.32 11.52 -3.09
C LEU A 30 -7.78 12.31 -4.32
N GLU A 31 -8.56 13.39 -4.12
CA GLU A 31 -9.03 14.21 -5.24
C GLU A 31 -7.89 14.88 -6.01
N PRO A 32 -6.89 15.53 -5.38
CA PRO A 32 -5.73 16.06 -6.07
C PRO A 32 -4.92 14.99 -6.81
N PHE A 33 -4.77 13.79 -6.21
CA PHE A 33 -4.08 12.67 -6.83
C PHE A 33 -4.79 12.19 -8.11
N LEU A 34 -6.10 12.01 -8.06
CA LEU A 34 -6.91 11.62 -9.22
C LEU A 34 -6.92 12.70 -10.31
N ALA A 35 -6.95 13.98 -9.91
CA ALA A 35 -6.84 15.09 -10.85
C ALA A 35 -5.49 15.12 -11.55
N ASP A 36 -4.40 14.87 -10.82
CA ASP A 36 -3.05 14.78 -11.38
C ASP A 36 -2.90 13.56 -12.30
N MET A 37 -3.41 12.40 -11.95
CA MET A 37 -3.44 11.23 -12.84
C MET A 37 -4.09 11.57 -14.19
N LYS A 38 -5.26 12.21 -14.13
CA LYS A 38 -5.99 12.63 -15.32
C LYS A 38 -5.21 13.68 -16.13
N ARG A 39 -4.63 14.68 -15.48
CA ARG A 39 -3.82 15.74 -16.11
C ARG A 39 -2.57 15.18 -16.79
N LEU A 40 -1.92 14.20 -16.14
CA LEU A 40 -0.70 13.55 -16.62
C LEU A 40 -1.00 12.42 -17.63
N ASN A 41 -2.28 12.12 -17.85
CA ASN A 41 -2.74 11.01 -18.70
C ASN A 41 -2.13 9.66 -18.29
N ILE A 42 -2.09 9.39 -17.01
CA ILE A 42 -1.62 8.11 -16.41
C ILE A 42 -2.83 7.37 -15.85
N THR A 43 -2.97 6.12 -16.22
CA THR A 43 -4.04 5.26 -15.72
C THR A 43 -3.66 4.61 -14.37
N PRO A 44 -4.65 4.14 -13.58
CA PRO A 44 -4.37 3.37 -12.35
C PRO A 44 -3.52 2.12 -12.60
N ASP A 45 -3.71 1.45 -13.74
CA ASP A 45 -2.95 0.24 -14.09
C ASP A 45 -1.49 0.59 -14.41
N GLU A 46 -1.23 1.68 -15.11
CA GLU A 46 0.13 2.11 -15.42
C GLU A 46 0.92 2.46 -14.16
N ILE A 47 0.34 3.23 -13.23
CA ILE A 47 1.02 3.54 -11.97
C ILE A 47 1.22 2.28 -11.11
N HIS A 48 0.26 1.35 -11.11
CA HIS A 48 0.39 0.07 -10.43
C HIS A 48 1.56 -0.75 -11.02
N LEU A 49 1.60 -0.93 -12.33
CA LEU A 49 2.65 -1.68 -13.03
C LEU A 49 4.03 -1.05 -12.83
N TYR A 50 4.10 0.28 -12.90
CA TYR A 50 5.34 1.02 -12.65
C TYR A 50 5.87 0.78 -11.23
N LEU A 51 5.02 0.93 -10.21
CA LEU A 51 5.40 0.70 -8.82
C LEU A 51 5.82 -0.75 -8.58
N HIS A 52 5.13 -1.70 -9.21
CA HIS A 52 5.49 -3.11 -9.13
C HIS A 52 6.86 -3.37 -9.76
N ALA A 53 7.08 -2.92 -11.00
CA ALA A 53 8.34 -3.10 -11.71
C ALA A 53 9.51 -2.46 -10.97
N ARG A 54 9.32 -1.25 -10.45
CA ARG A 54 10.36 -0.52 -9.70
C ARG A 54 10.85 -1.27 -8.46
N HIS A 55 9.97 -2.00 -7.79
CA HIS A 55 10.27 -2.73 -6.56
C HIS A 55 10.44 -4.23 -6.75
N ALA A 56 10.24 -4.73 -7.97
CA ALA A 56 10.29 -6.16 -8.26
C ALA A 56 11.64 -6.78 -7.87
N LYS A 57 12.75 -6.16 -8.26
CA LYS A 57 14.09 -6.67 -7.96
C LYS A 57 14.33 -6.80 -6.45
N GLU A 58 14.07 -5.76 -5.68
CA GLU A 58 14.25 -5.78 -4.21
C GLU A 58 13.35 -6.84 -3.57
N ALA A 59 12.09 -6.94 -4.03
CA ALA A 59 11.15 -7.93 -3.54
C ALA A 59 11.58 -9.36 -3.91
N ASN A 60 12.09 -9.59 -5.13
CA ASN A 60 12.58 -10.87 -5.57
C ASN A 60 13.82 -11.30 -4.77
N ASP A 61 14.81 -10.41 -4.61
CA ASP A 61 16.02 -10.66 -3.84
C ASP A 61 15.68 -11.04 -2.38
N ARG A 62 14.70 -10.35 -1.78
CA ARG A 62 14.23 -10.65 -0.43
C ARG A 62 13.48 -11.97 -0.34
N ILE A 63 12.67 -12.29 -1.33
CA ILE A 63 11.92 -13.56 -1.37
C ILE A 63 12.88 -14.73 -1.59
N ALA A 64 13.87 -14.58 -2.47
CA ALA A 64 14.91 -15.59 -2.69
C ALA A 64 15.68 -15.95 -1.40
N GLN A 65 15.90 -14.97 -0.50
CA GLN A 65 16.53 -15.24 0.81
C GLN A 65 15.65 -16.08 1.75
N ILE A 66 14.33 -16.04 1.57
CA ILE A 66 13.36 -16.75 2.43
C ILE A 66 12.93 -18.07 1.79
N ASN A 67 12.93 -18.11 0.47
CA ASN A 67 12.48 -19.24 -0.34
C ASN A 67 13.44 -19.45 -1.51
N GLU A 68 14.36 -20.39 -1.33
CA GLU A 68 15.41 -20.73 -2.31
C GLU A 68 14.84 -21.29 -3.63
N ASP A 69 13.63 -21.85 -3.59
CA ASP A 69 12.96 -22.36 -4.80
C ASP A 69 12.43 -21.23 -5.71
N MET A 70 12.48 -19.98 -5.26
CA MET A 70 12.04 -18.79 -5.99
C MET A 70 13.17 -17.76 -6.12
N PRO A 71 14.22 -18.04 -6.89
CA PRO A 71 15.36 -17.13 -7.04
C PRO A 71 15.01 -15.84 -7.79
N ASP A 72 13.96 -15.86 -8.61
CA ASP A 72 13.41 -14.70 -9.33
C ASP A 72 11.90 -14.86 -9.51
N GLY A 73 11.19 -13.74 -9.72
CA GLY A 73 9.74 -13.76 -9.98
C GLY A 73 8.86 -13.91 -8.73
N GLY A 74 9.43 -14.07 -7.54
CA GLY A 74 8.68 -14.23 -6.29
C GLY A 74 7.80 -13.01 -5.92
N SER A 75 8.09 -11.85 -6.50
CA SER A 75 7.23 -10.66 -6.38
C SER A 75 5.95 -10.75 -7.25
N GLY A 76 5.86 -11.71 -8.17
CA GLY A 76 4.85 -11.80 -9.22
C GLY A 76 5.34 -11.26 -10.58
N MET A 77 6.60 -10.80 -10.65
CA MET A 77 7.25 -10.29 -11.86
C MET A 77 8.73 -10.62 -11.81
N THR A 78 9.31 -11.14 -12.90
CA THR A 78 10.76 -11.40 -12.97
C THR A 78 11.53 -10.09 -13.09
N ASN A 79 12.81 -10.11 -12.70
CA ASN A 79 13.68 -8.95 -12.84
C ASN A 79 13.79 -8.46 -14.28
N LYS A 80 13.77 -9.39 -15.26
CA LYS A 80 13.76 -9.04 -16.68
C LYS A 80 12.47 -8.36 -17.09
N GLN A 81 11.30 -8.92 -16.72
CA GLN A 81 10.01 -8.31 -17.03
C GLN A 81 9.88 -6.91 -16.44
N ALA A 82 10.41 -6.70 -15.22
CA ALA A 82 10.43 -5.40 -14.58
C ALA A 82 11.30 -4.39 -15.36
N ALA A 83 12.49 -4.81 -15.80
CA ALA A 83 13.37 -3.95 -16.59
C ALA A 83 12.73 -3.59 -17.94
N ASP A 84 12.24 -4.57 -18.69
CA ASP A 84 11.57 -4.36 -19.99
C ASP A 84 10.37 -3.37 -19.86
N LEU A 85 9.61 -3.48 -18.77
CA LEU A 85 8.47 -2.59 -18.52
C LEU A 85 8.91 -1.15 -18.16
N LEU A 86 9.98 -0.98 -17.38
CA LEU A 86 10.53 0.34 -17.07
C LEU A 86 11.11 1.02 -18.31
N ASP A 87 11.74 0.26 -19.19
CA ASP A 87 12.26 0.74 -20.47
C ASP A 87 11.09 1.21 -21.38
N ASP A 88 9.98 0.46 -21.45
CA ASP A 88 8.78 0.87 -22.18
C ASP A 88 8.19 2.20 -21.65
N PHE A 89 8.11 2.38 -20.33
CA PHE A 89 7.68 3.66 -19.74
C PHE A 89 8.66 4.80 -20.03
N GLN A 90 9.97 4.49 -20.10
CA GLN A 90 10.99 5.48 -20.48
C GLN A 90 10.84 5.89 -21.94
N GLU A 91 10.65 4.95 -22.85
CA GLU A 91 10.44 5.22 -24.28
C GLU A 91 9.17 6.05 -24.53
N LYS A 92 8.11 5.80 -23.76
CA LYS A 92 6.86 6.59 -23.79
C LYS A 92 6.99 7.98 -23.12
N GLY A 93 8.12 8.28 -22.49
CA GLY A 93 8.33 9.53 -21.78
C GLY A 93 7.47 9.69 -20.52
N GLN A 94 6.92 8.61 -19.96
CA GLN A 94 5.99 8.63 -18.82
C GLN A 94 6.69 8.67 -17.46
N ILE A 95 7.99 8.37 -17.39
CA ILE A 95 8.74 8.26 -16.12
C ILE A 95 8.60 9.49 -15.23
N PRO A 96 8.74 10.74 -15.71
CA PRO A 96 8.61 11.92 -14.83
C PRO A 96 7.21 12.03 -14.19
N ALA A 97 6.16 11.72 -14.96
CA ALA A 97 4.78 11.74 -14.48
C ALA A 97 4.54 10.65 -13.42
N LEU A 98 5.02 9.43 -13.68
CA LEU A 98 4.94 8.30 -12.75
C LEU A 98 5.70 8.57 -11.44
N GLN A 99 6.87 9.19 -11.52
CA GLN A 99 7.65 9.59 -10.33
C GLN A 99 6.94 10.68 -9.51
N GLN A 100 6.26 11.62 -10.16
CA GLN A 100 5.44 12.61 -9.47
C GLN A 100 4.32 11.95 -8.68
N LEU A 101 3.57 11.03 -9.31
CA LEU A 101 2.48 10.29 -8.67
C LEU A 101 3.00 9.36 -7.55
N GLU A 102 4.15 8.72 -7.74
CA GLU A 102 4.80 7.92 -6.69
C GLU A 102 5.08 8.74 -5.44
N LYS A 103 5.58 9.98 -5.57
CA LYS A 103 5.81 10.86 -4.42
C LYS A 103 4.52 11.16 -3.65
N GLN A 104 3.41 11.37 -4.36
CA GLN A 104 2.11 11.61 -3.73
C GLN A 104 1.62 10.37 -2.98
N ILE A 105 1.75 9.17 -3.58
CA ILE A 105 1.41 7.91 -2.93
C ILE A 105 2.24 7.70 -1.66
N ARG A 106 3.54 7.97 -1.70
CA ARG A 106 4.41 7.86 -0.53
C ARG A 106 4.01 8.83 0.57
N ALA A 107 3.70 10.08 0.22
CA ALA A 107 3.21 11.07 1.18
C ALA A 107 1.89 10.63 1.84
N LEU A 108 0.97 10.02 1.07
CA LEU A 108 -0.28 9.46 1.59
C LEU A 108 -0.02 8.32 2.58
N LEU A 109 0.88 7.39 2.22
CA LEU A 109 1.24 6.27 3.10
C LEU A 109 1.89 6.75 4.39
N GLN A 110 2.76 7.76 4.31
CA GLN A 110 3.38 8.35 5.49
C GLN A 110 2.35 9.05 6.37
N SER A 111 1.45 9.86 5.80
CA SER A 111 0.38 10.52 6.56
C SER A 111 -0.55 9.52 7.26
N LYS A 112 -0.83 8.37 6.60
CA LYS A 112 -1.59 7.29 7.24
C LYS A 112 -0.84 6.71 8.43
N LEU A 113 0.45 6.45 8.26
CA LEU A 113 1.31 5.89 9.31
C LEU A 113 1.42 6.85 10.51
N ASP A 114 1.55 8.15 10.24
CA ASP A 114 1.58 9.19 11.26
C ASP A 114 0.28 9.20 12.10
N LEU A 115 -0.88 9.10 11.43
CA LEU A 115 -2.18 9.01 12.09
C LEU A 115 -2.32 7.73 12.94
N GLU A 116 -1.82 6.60 12.48
CA GLU A 116 -1.82 5.34 13.23
C GLU A 116 -0.94 5.43 14.49
N TYR A 117 0.20 6.09 14.39
CA TYR A 117 1.10 6.33 15.52
C TYR A 117 0.52 7.32 16.52
N GLU A 118 0.03 8.48 16.07
CA GLU A 118 -0.62 9.48 16.91
C GLU A 118 -1.88 8.94 17.60
N GLY A 119 -2.60 8.05 16.92
CA GLY A 119 -3.76 7.34 17.47
C GLY A 119 -3.42 6.23 18.45
N GLY A 120 -2.13 5.92 18.68
CA GLY A 120 -1.66 4.85 19.56
C GLY A 120 -1.96 3.44 19.05
N LEU A 121 -2.20 3.29 17.74
CA LEU A 121 -2.47 2.00 17.10
C LEU A 121 -1.19 1.20 16.83
N ILE A 122 -0.06 1.89 16.74
CA ILE A 122 1.27 1.32 16.57
C ILE A 122 2.24 1.96 17.56
N ASP A 123 3.22 1.19 18.02
CA ASP A 123 4.31 1.69 18.87
C ASP A 123 5.41 2.38 18.02
N LYS A 124 6.35 3.01 18.72
CA LYS A 124 7.43 3.76 18.07
C LYS A 124 8.34 2.86 17.22
N ASP A 125 8.64 1.66 17.68
CA ASP A 125 9.54 0.74 16.98
C ASP A 125 8.92 0.27 15.66
N ASN A 126 7.61 -0.03 15.67
CA ASN A 126 6.85 -0.35 14.47
C ASN A 126 6.71 0.86 13.53
N TYR A 127 6.48 2.06 14.08
CA TYR A 127 6.43 3.29 13.31
C TYR A 127 7.75 3.53 12.57
N ASP A 128 8.89 3.51 13.27
CA ASP A 128 10.21 3.75 12.70
C ASP A 128 10.55 2.70 11.61
N ARG A 129 10.23 1.44 11.88
CA ARG A 129 10.41 0.35 10.92
C ARG A 129 9.55 0.50 9.67
N LEU A 130 8.28 0.83 9.81
CA LEU A 130 7.35 1.00 8.69
C LEU A 130 7.64 2.27 7.91
N SER A 131 8.03 3.37 8.56
CA SER A 131 8.44 4.60 7.90
C SER A 131 9.67 4.38 7.02
N THR A 132 10.67 3.66 7.53
CA THR A 132 11.85 3.26 6.75
C THR A 132 11.45 2.34 5.57
N TYR A 133 10.54 1.39 5.81
CA TYR A 133 10.05 0.47 4.79
C TYR A 133 9.27 1.20 3.69
N TYR A 134 8.36 2.11 4.03
CA TYR A 134 7.57 2.88 3.05
C TYR A 134 8.38 3.94 2.30
N SER A 135 9.52 4.35 2.81
CA SER A 135 10.44 5.22 2.05
C SER A 135 11.00 4.52 0.80
N ASN A 136 11.13 3.20 0.85
CA ASN A 136 11.70 2.37 -0.22
C ASN A 136 10.66 1.49 -0.94
N TYR A 137 9.48 1.27 -0.36
CA TYR A 137 8.49 0.31 -0.86
C TYR A 137 7.07 0.85 -0.78
N VAL A 138 6.30 0.67 -1.85
CA VAL A 138 4.86 0.91 -1.86
C VAL A 138 4.15 -0.44 -1.75
N PRO A 139 3.37 -0.70 -0.68
CA PRO A 139 2.65 -1.96 -0.53
C PRO A 139 1.57 -2.07 -1.61
N LEU A 140 1.71 -3.06 -2.47
CA LEU A 140 0.73 -3.41 -3.49
C LEU A 140 -0.19 -4.51 -2.96
N ASN A 141 -1.47 -4.41 -3.27
CA ASN A 141 -2.42 -5.49 -2.98
C ASN A 141 -2.06 -6.71 -3.84
N ARG A 142 -2.09 -7.91 -3.24
CA ARG A 142 -2.04 -9.14 -4.02
C ARG A 142 -3.40 -9.33 -4.69
N GLU A 143 -3.42 -9.71 -5.95
CA GLU A 143 -4.61 -10.29 -6.56
C GLU A 143 -4.96 -11.56 -5.78
N ILE A 144 -6.17 -11.58 -5.23
CA ILE A 144 -6.74 -12.80 -4.67
C ILE A 144 -7.29 -13.55 -5.87
N HIS A 145 -6.56 -14.56 -6.37
CA HIS A 145 -7.09 -15.41 -7.42
C HIS A 145 -8.39 -16.03 -6.94
N ALA A 146 -9.42 -15.99 -7.80
CA ALA A 146 -10.75 -16.52 -7.52
C ALA A 146 -10.75 -18.00 -7.07
N ASP A 147 -9.70 -18.76 -7.41
CA ASP A 147 -9.50 -20.15 -7.00
C ASP A 147 -9.35 -20.34 -5.49
N HIS A 148 -8.90 -19.31 -4.75
CA HIS A 148 -8.84 -19.35 -3.28
C HIS A 148 -10.19 -19.08 -2.61
N LEU A 149 -11.16 -18.50 -3.32
CA LEU A 149 -12.50 -18.24 -2.82
C LEU A 149 -13.38 -19.50 -2.86
N ASN A 150 -13.09 -20.45 -3.76
CA ASN A 150 -13.89 -21.67 -3.96
C ASN A 150 -13.50 -22.85 -3.06
N LYS A 151 -12.38 -22.79 -2.36
CA LYS A 151 -12.07 -23.78 -1.32
C LYS A 151 -12.67 -23.32 0.00
N GLY A 152 -13.93 -23.68 0.27
CA GLY A 152 -14.77 -23.54 1.47
C GLY A 152 -14.16 -23.26 2.83
N ASN A 153 -12.99 -22.68 2.89
CA ASN A 153 -12.40 -22.08 4.07
C ASN A 153 -13.08 -20.73 4.24
N SER A 154 -14.10 -20.69 5.09
CA SER A 154 -14.55 -19.45 5.69
C SER A 154 -13.30 -18.61 5.96
N VAL A 155 -13.20 -17.47 5.27
CA VAL A 155 -12.25 -16.42 5.63
C VAL A 155 -12.57 -16.11 7.08
N LYS A 156 -11.88 -16.75 8.01
CA LYS A 156 -11.84 -16.28 9.38
C LYS A 156 -11.34 -14.88 9.24
N GLN A 157 -12.23 -13.90 9.40
CA GLN A 157 -11.90 -12.51 9.44
C GLN A 157 -10.63 -12.41 10.29
N SER A 158 -9.51 -12.22 9.62
CA SER A 158 -8.22 -12.04 10.27
C SER A 158 -8.44 -10.84 11.16
N ARG A 159 -8.52 -11.12 12.46
CA ARG A 159 -8.67 -10.07 13.46
C ARG A 159 -7.61 -9.03 13.16
N VAL A 160 -8.03 -7.80 13.07
CA VAL A 160 -7.46 -6.61 12.49
C VAL A 160 -6.01 -6.27 12.90
N PHE A 161 -5.36 -7.04 13.76
CA PHE A 161 -4.07 -6.70 14.38
C PHE A 161 -3.05 -7.85 14.40
N LYS A 162 -3.00 -8.70 13.38
CA LYS A 162 -1.79 -9.50 13.17
C LYS A 162 -0.90 -8.74 12.19
N GLY A 163 0.16 -8.14 12.76
CA GLY A 163 1.12 -7.30 12.07
C GLY A 163 1.55 -7.82 10.69
N HIS A 164 2.03 -6.92 9.85
CA HIS A 164 2.46 -7.19 8.49
C HIS A 164 3.35 -8.44 8.42
N LYS A 165 2.81 -9.53 7.88
CA LYS A 165 3.58 -10.75 7.66
C LYS A 165 4.48 -10.57 6.44
N ALA A 166 5.73 -10.99 6.56
CA ALA A 166 6.67 -11.01 5.45
C ALA A 166 6.09 -11.83 4.28
N ARG A 167 6.26 -11.33 3.05
CA ARG A 167 5.88 -12.05 1.84
C ARG A 167 6.73 -13.31 1.70
N LYS A 168 6.09 -14.46 1.46
CA LYS A 168 6.77 -15.74 1.19
C LYS A 168 6.87 -16.08 -0.31
N GLY A 169 6.47 -15.16 -1.20
CA GLY A 169 6.35 -15.38 -2.64
C GLY A 169 4.90 -15.52 -3.09
N SER A 170 4.62 -15.22 -4.35
CA SER A 170 3.37 -15.53 -5.04
C SER A 170 3.63 -16.65 -6.05
N SER A 171 2.84 -17.71 -6.01
CA SER A 171 2.76 -18.71 -7.07
C SER A 171 1.89 -18.21 -8.21
#